data_39f91df0b8589b5718dae0aed4dca6a6
#
_entry.id   39f91df0b8589b5718dae0aed4dca6a6
#
_cell.length_a   1.000
_cell.length_b   1.000
_cell.length_c   1.000
_cell.angle_alpha   90.00
_cell.angle_beta   90.00
_cell.angle_gamma   90.00
#
_symmetry.space_group_name_H-M   'P 1'
#
loop_
_entity.id
_entity.type
_entity.pdbx_description
1 polymer ?
#
loop_
_entity_poly.entity_id
_entity_poly.type
_entity_poly.pdbx_seq_one_letter_code
_entity_poly.pdbx_strand_id
1 'polypeptide(L)'
;MSDPAPATTTEKTLWTGTVSNLHYAGKWILVAILLIAVVTSFWPVLPDLGLVLWAARAALVVIALLLICWIQIDRLRRRYVVTNKRVSVEYGIINRISNEVRIPDIRSINLRKTGLSGLLGIGRVEFSSAATEDADVIFWNIPAAWE
;
A
#
# COMPACT_ATOMS: atom_id res chain seq x y z
N MET A 1 -29.63 -8.37 -43.09
CA MET A 1 -28.40 -9.02 -42.66
C MET A 1 -28.01 -8.28 -41.40
N SER A 2 -28.52 -8.73 -40.25
CA SER A 2 -28.35 -8.08 -38.96
C SER A 2 -26.98 -8.51 -38.39
N ASP A 3 -26.13 -7.53 -38.26
CA ASP A 3 -24.82 -7.65 -37.61
C ASP A 3 -25.04 -8.19 -36.19
N PRO A 4 -24.39 -9.27 -35.76
CA PRO A 4 -24.53 -9.75 -34.41
C PRO A 4 -23.93 -8.69 -33.47
N ALA A 5 -24.75 -8.19 -32.54
CA ALA A 5 -24.34 -7.30 -31.49
C ALA A 5 -23.06 -7.82 -30.82
N PRO A 6 -22.04 -6.97 -30.55
CA PRO A 6 -20.82 -7.42 -29.92
C PRO A 6 -21.16 -8.04 -28.57
N ALA A 7 -20.78 -9.29 -28.40
CA ALA A 7 -20.93 -10.01 -27.14
C ALA A 7 -20.33 -9.16 -26.04
N THR A 8 -21.16 -8.64 -25.16
CA THR A 8 -20.77 -7.93 -23.94
C THR A 8 -20.08 -8.94 -23.04
N THR A 9 -18.81 -9.16 -23.30
CA THR A 9 -17.97 -10.00 -22.45
C THR A 9 -17.94 -9.32 -21.08
N THR A 10 -18.68 -9.88 -20.15
CA THR A 10 -18.81 -9.36 -18.78
C THR A 10 -17.41 -9.19 -18.19
N GLU A 11 -17.10 -7.98 -17.78
CA GLU A 11 -15.81 -7.70 -17.16
C GLU A 11 -15.74 -8.45 -15.83
N LYS A 12 -14.76 -9.35 -15.70
CA LYS A 12 -14.57 -10.17 -14.51
C LYS A 12 -13.28 -9.75 -13.82
N THR A 13 -13.36 -9.44 -12.53
CA THR A 13 -12.19 -9.20 -11.71
C THR A 13 -11.45 -10.52 -11.51
N LEU A 14 -10.19 -10.56 -11.95
CA LEU A 14 -9.32 -11.72 -11.81
C LEU A 14 -8.52 -11.68 -10.52
N TRP A 15 -8.07 -10.49 -10.14
CA TRP A 15 -7.25 -10.32 -8.96
C TRP A 15 -7.47 -8.93 -8.34
N THR A 16 -7.40 -8.86 -7.01
CA THR A 16 -7.44 -7.61 -6.25
C THR A 16 -6.37 -7.67 -5.18
N GLY A 17 -5.56 -6.62 -5.10
CA GLY A 17 -4.49 -6.51 -4.13
C GLY A 17 -4.39 -5.13 -3.47
N THR A 18 -3.62 -5.09 -2.42
CA THR A 18 -3.25 -3.86 -1.70
C THR A 18 -1.74 -3.86 -1.44
N VAL A 19 -1.19 -2.72 -1.00
CA VAL A 19 0.22 -2.62 -0.63
C VAL A 19 0.54 -3.56 0.53
N SER A 20 1.69 -4.24 0.45
CA SER A 20 2.17 -5.15 1.50
C SER A 20 2.42 -4.43 2.82
N ASN A 21 2.08 -5.08 3.93
CA ASN A 21 2.43 -4.59 5.28
C ASN A 21 3.93 -4.41 5.50
N LEU A 22 4.74 -5.22 4.82
CA LEU A 22 6.20 -5.11 4.91
C LEU A 22 6.74 -3.79 4.35
N HIS A 23 6.02 -3.12 3.46
CA HIS A 23 6.37 -1.76 3.04
C HIS A 23 6.41 -0.78 4.21
N TYR A 24 5.59 -1.01 5.22
CA TYR A 24 5.51 -0.20 6.43
C TYR A 24 6.38 -0.72 7.58
N ALA A 25 7.27 -1.71 7.34
CA ALA A 25 8.09 -2.33 8.38
C ALA A 25 8.86 -1.31 9.23
N GLY A 26 9.47 -0.29 8.59
CA GLY A 26 10.16 0.78 9.33
C GLY A 26 9.23 1.59 10.26
N LYS A 27 8.00 1.85 9.82
CA LYS A 27 6.99 2.54 10.63
C LYS A 27 6.47 1.65 11.77
N TRP A 28 6.34 0.34 11.53
CA TRP A 28 5.98 -0.62 12.57
C TRP A 28 7.08 -0.78 13.64
N ILE A 29 8.36 -0.74 13.23
CA ILE A 29 9.50 -0.71 14.17
C ILE A 29 9.41 0.55 15.04
N LEU A 30 9.13 1.71 14.46
CA LEU A 30 8.97 2.96 15.22
C LEU A 30 7.82 2.86 16.24
N VAL A 31 6.67 2.31 15.84
CA VAL A 31 5.55 2.07 16.76
C VAL A 31 5.96 1.14 17.89
N ALA A 32 6.68 0.05 17.59
CA ALA A 32 7.18 -0.87 18.60
C ALA A 32 8.13 -0.19 19.59
N ILE A 33 9.05 0.66 19.12
CA ILE A 33 9.95 1.45 19.97
C ILE A 33 9.16 2.38 20.89
N LEU A 34 8.16 3.09 20.37
CA LEU A 34 7.30 3.96 21.17
C LEU A 34 6.54 3.19 22.25
N LEU A 35 5.99 2.02 21.92
CA LEU A 35 5.29 1.18 22.89
C LEU A 35 6.25 0.65 23.97
N ILE A 36 7.44 0.23 23.60
CA ILE A 36 8.48 -0.17 24.57
C ILE A 36 8.82 1.01 25.48
N ALA A 37 9.00 2.23 24.95
CA ALA A 37 9.25 3.41 25.75
C ALA A 37 8.13 3.71 26.74
N VAL A 38 6.87 3.52 26.34
CA VAL A 38 5.73 3.63 27.27
C VAL A 38 5.83 2.59 28.38
N VAL A 39 6.03 1.31 28.04
CA VAL A 39 6.11 0.22 29.02
C VAL A 39 7.27 0.45 30.00
N THR A 40 8.46 0.80 29.50
CA THR A 40 9.63 1.06 30.34
C THR A 40 9.46 2.28 31.22
N SER A 41 8.65 3.26 30.83
CA SER A 41 8.36 4.44 31.66
C SER A 41 7.57 4.11 32.93
N PHE A 42 6.94 2.92 33.03
CA PHE A 42 6.28 2.45 34.25
C PHE A 42 7.25 1.76 35.23
N TRP A 43 8.51 1.53 34.83
CA TRP A 43 9.51 0.97 35.70
C TRP A 43 9.91 1.96 36.80
N PRO A 44 10.06 1.54 38.07
CA PRO A 44 10.24 2.43 39.22
C PRO A 44 11.60 3.15 39.27
N VAL A 45 12.41 3.05 38.23
CA VAL A 45 13.73 3.72 38.13
C VAL A 45 13.62 5.23 37.86
N LEU A 46 12.49 5.68 37.29
CA LEU A 46 12.29 7.10 36.99
C LEU A 46 11.71 7.83 38.21
N PRO A 47 12.27 9.01 38.56
CA PRO A 47 11.73 9.81 39.66
C PRO A 47 10.27 10.17 39.35
N ASP A 48 9.44 10.17 40.40
CA ASP A 48 8.04 10.51 40.25
C ASP A 48 7.87 12.04 40.03
N LEU A 49 7.80 12.41 38.75
CA LEU A 49 7.56 13.78 38.31
C LEU A 49 6.06 14.15 38.29
N GLY A 50 5.21 13.31 38.91
CA GLY A 50 3.79 13.55 39.03
C GLY A 50 3.10 13.76 37.70
N LEU A 51 2.36 14.87 37.58
CA LEU A 51 1.54 15.18 36.40
C LEU A 51 2.32 15.21 35.08
N VAL A 52 3.56 15.68 35.10
CA VAL A 52 4.42 15.80 33.90
C VAL A 52 4.72 14.43 33.31
N LEU A 53 5.01 13.44 34.14
CA LEU A 53 5.27 12.06 33.67
C LEU A 53 4.02 11.41 33.09
N TRP A 54 2.86 11.63 33.71
CA TRP A 54 1.59 11.16 33.17
C TRP A 54 1.24 11.81 31.83
N ALA A 55 1.46 13.12 31.69
CA ALA A 55 1.26 13.83 30.42
C ALA A 55 2.20 13.31 29.32
N ALA A 56 3.47 13.06 29.64
CA ALA A 56 4.43 12.50 28.68
C ALA A 56 4.02 11.09 28.22
N ARG A 57 3.58 10.23 29.13
CA ARG A 57 3.05 8.89 28.79
C ARG A 57 1.85 8.96 27.88
N ALA A 58 0.88 9.82 28.23
CA ALA A 58 -0.31 10.03 27.41
C ALA A 58 0.07 10.52 26.00
N ALA A 59 0.99 11.47 25.88
CA ALA A 59 1.48 11.97 24.60
C ALA A 59 2.10 10.85 23.74
N LEU A 60 2.95 9.99 24.31
CA LEU A 60 3.55 8.86 23.59
C LEU A 60 2.51 7.88 23.08
N VAL A 61 1.50 7.56 23.89
CA VAL A 61 0.39 6.69 23.48
C VAL A 61 -0.41 7.30 22.34
N VAL A 62 -0.75 8.58 22.43
CA VAL A 62 -1.47 9.30 21.36
C VAL A 62 -0.68 9.30 20.06
N ILE A 63 0.62 9.57 20.11
CA ILE A 63 1.49 9.55 18.93
C ILE A 63 1.52 8.15 18.31
N ALA A 64 1.65 7.09 19.11
CA ALA A 64 1.64 5.71 18.62
C ALA A 64 0.30 5.37 17.94
N LEU A 65 -0.84 5.76 18.53
CA LEU A 65 -2.17 5.55 17.95
C LEU A 65 -2.35 6.32 16.64
N LEU A 66 -1.88 7.56 16.56
CA LEU A 66 -1.94 8.35 15.33
C LEU A 66 -1.09 7.73 14.21
N LEU A 67 0.09 7.19 14.52
CA LEU A 67 0.93 6.49 13.55
C LEU A 67 0.26 5.22 13.04
N ILE A 68 -0.34 4.42 13.93
CA ILE A 68 -1.08 3.20 13.54
C ILE A 68 -2.26 3.58 12.64
N CYS A 69 -3.05 4.57 13.03
CA CYS A 69 -4.19 5.04 12.26
C CYS A 69 -3.74 5.52 10.86
N TRP A 70 -2.66 6.28 10.79
CA TRP A 70 -2.11 6.75 9.52
C TRP A 70 -1.64 5.61 8.62
N ILE A 71 -0.94 4.60 9.16
CA ILE A 71 -0.53 3.41 8.40
C ILE A 71 -1.75 2.70 7.82
N GLN A 72 -2.82 2.52 8.61
CA GLN A 72 -4.04 1.86 8.15
C GLN A 72 -4.75 2.66 7.06
N ILE A 73 -4.87 3.97 7.23
CA ILE A 73 -5.48 4.86 6.24
C ILE A 73 -4.69 4.85 4.93
N ASP A 74 -3.36 4.96 4.98
CA ASP A 74 -2.52 4.96 3.78
C ASP A 74 -2.61 3.63 3.02
N ARG A 75 -2.70 2.52 3.75
CA ARG A 75 -2.91 1.19 3.17
C ARG A 75 -4.25 1.05 2.46
N LEU A 76 -5.33 1.56 3.06
CA LEU A 76 -6.67 1.51 2.49
C LEU A 76 -6.86 2.42 1.28
N ARG A 77 -5.99 3.42 1.12
CA ARG A 77 -6.02 4.37 -0.01
C ARG A 77 -5.62 3.75 -1.34
N ARG A 78 -4.90 2.62 -1.34
CA ARG A 78 -4.31 2.02 -2.54
C ARG A 78 -4.93 0.66 -2.78
N ARG A 79 -5.64 0.54 -3.89
CA ARG A 79 -6.23 -0.70 -4.35
C ARG A 79 -5.78 -1.00 -5.76
N TYR A 80 -5.29 -2.20 -5.96
CA TYR A 80 -4.90 -2.72 -7.26
C TYR A 80 -5.97 -3.70 -7.75
N VAL A 81 -6.41 -3.55 -8.99
CA VAL A 81 -7.44 -4.40 -9.59
C VAL A 81 -6.97 -4.85 -10.96
N VAL A 82 -7.01 -6.15 -11.20
CA VAL A 82 -6.75 -6.75 -12.50
C VAL A 82 -8.03 -7.44 -12.95
N THR A 83 -8.52 -7.04 -14.12
CA THR A 83 -9.68 -7.64 -14.76
C THR A 83 -9.25 -8.35 -16.04
N ASN A 84 -10.20 -9.04 -16.69
CA ASN A 84 -9.96 -9.67 -17.98
C ASN A 84 -9.78 -8.66 -19.15
N LYS A 85 -10.01 -7.36 -18.92
CA LYS A 85 -9.94 -6.31 -19.95
C LYS A 85 -8.89 -5.24 -19.67
N ARG A 86 -8.63 -4.93 -18.40
CA ARG A 86 -7.76 -3.85 -17.98
C ARG A 86 -7.04 -4.13 -16.67
N VAL A 87 -5.94 -3.42 -16.49
CA VAL A 87 -5.19 -3.33 -15.24
C VAL A 87 -5.40 -1.92 -14.70
N SER A 88 -5.85 -1.78 -13.46
CA SER A 88 -6.14 -0.48 -12.85
C SER A 88 -5.54 -0.35 -11.45
N VAL A 89 -5.14 0.88 -11.14
CA VAL A 89 -4.72 1.30 -9.81
C VAL A 89 -5.65 2.40 -9.35
N GLU A 90 -6.31 2.16 -8.25
CA GLU A 90 -7.17 3.15 -7.60
C GLU A 90 -6.41 3.79 -6.44
N TYR A 91 -6.35 5.11 -6.44
CA TYR A 91 -5.79 5.92 -5.36
C TYR A 91 -6.87 6.78 -4.73
N GLY A 92 -6.84 6.87 -3.40
CA GLY A 92 -7.68 7.78 -2.64
C GLY A 92 -8.93 7.14 -2.02
N ILE A 93 -9.41 7.74 -0.93
CA ILE A 93 -10.63 7.34 -0.23
C ILE A 93 -11.80 8.20 -0.68
N ILE A 94 -11.60 9.51 -0.74
CA ILE A 94 -12.64 10.50 -1.06
C ILE A 94 -12.57 10.88 -2.56
N ASN A 95 -11.37 11.21 -3.04
CA ASN A 95 -11.14 11.52 -4.44
C ASN A 95 -10.44 10.33 -5.10
N ARG A 96 -11.17 9.52 -5.83
CA ARG A 96 -10.65 8.33 -6.49
C ARG A 96 -10.03 8.74 -7.82
N ILE A 97 -8.73 8.61 -7.91
CA ILE A 97 -7.99 8.70 -9.17
C ILE A 97 -7.72 7.26 -9.60
N SER A 98 -8.21 6.90 -10.77
CA SER A 98 -7.97 5.58 -11.37
C SER A 98 -7.06 5.76 -12.57
N ASN A 99 -5.89 5.14 -12.53
CA ASN A 99 -5.04 4.96 -13.71
C ASN A 99 -5.28 3.56 -14.23
N GLU A 100 -5.66 3.43 -15.49
CA GLU A 100 -5.98 2.15 -16.11
C GLU A 100 -5.30 1.99 -17.46
N VAL A 101 -4.88 0.77 -17.77
CA VAL A 101 -4.37 0.37 -19.08
C VAL A 101 -5.12 -0.88 -19.52
N ARG A 102 -5.62 -0.87 -20.76
CA ARG A 102 -6.26 -2.03 -21.36
C ARG A 102 -5.22 -3.10 -21.67
N ILE A 103 -5.54 -4.36 -21.42
CA ILE A 103 -4.62 -5.48 -21.66
C ILE A 103 -4.08 -5.51 -23.08
N PRO A 104 -4.90 -5.28 -24.16
CA PRO A 104 -4.38 -5.26 -25.53
C PRO A 104 -3.40 -4.12 -25.82
N ASP A 105 -3.45 -3.04 -25.04
CA ASP A 105 -2.61 -1.85 -25.24
C ASP A 105 -1.29 -1.94 -24.47
N ILE A 106 -1.09 -2.95 -23.61
CA ILE A 106 0.12 -3.17 -22.85
C ILE A 106 1.26 -3.56 -23.80
N ARG A 107 2.30 -2.73 -23.84
CA ARG A 107 3.49 -2.95 -24.66
C ARG A 107 4.63 -3.59 -23.89
N SER A 108 4.80 -3.21 -22.64
CA SER A 108 5.83 -3.79 -21.78
C SER A 108 5.39 -3.90 -20.33
N ILE A 109 5.89 -4.93 -19.68
CA ILE A 109 5.72 -5.17 -18.24
C ILE A 109 7.12 -5.24 -17.65
N ASN A 110 7.44 -4.29 -16.79
CA ASN A 110 8.72 -4.23 -16.11
C ASN A 110 8.56 -4.62 -14.64
N LEU A 111 9.22 -5.68 -14.24
CA LEU A 111 9.29 -6.12 -12.85
C LEU A 111 10.58 -5.62 -12.22
N ARG A 112 10.49 -4.78 -11.19
CA ARG A 112 11.66 -4.28 -10.46
C ARG A 112 11.64 -4.75 -9.01
N LYS A 113 12.76 -5.31 -8.59
CA LYS A 113 13.05 -5.62 -7.18
C LYS A 113 14.16 -4.70 -6.73
N THR A 114 13.99 -3.98 -5.67
CA THR A 114 14.99 -3.00 -5.21
C THR A 114 15.35 -3.25 -3.75
N GLY A 115 16.64 -3.44 -3.49
CA GLY A 115 17.22 -3.50 -2.15
C GLY A 115 16.56 -4.52 -1.21
N LEU A 116 16.37 -4.11 0.04
CA LEU A 116 15.78 -4.93 1.10
C LEU A 116 14.34 -5.40 0.79
N SER A 117 13.57 -4.62 0.03
CA SER A 117 12.22 -5.00 -0.39
C SER A 117 12.23 -6.25 -1.27
N GLY A 118 13.25 -6.39 -2.11
CA GLY A 118 13.44 -7.59 -2.95
C GLY A 118 13.72 -8.85 -2.13
N LEU A 119 14.49 -8.74 -1.04
CA LEU A 119 14.74 -9.85 -0.10
C LEU A 119 13.46 -10.25 0.66
N LEU A 120 12.59 -9.30 0.95
CA LEU A 120 11.32 -9.51 1.63
C LEU A 120 10.19 -9.98 0.71
N GLY A 121 10.53 -10.30 -0.55
CA GLY A 121 9.51 -10.77 -1.48
C GLY A 121 8.57 -9.69 -2.01
N ILE A 122 8.95 -8.41 -1.95
CA ILE A 122 8.15 -7.29 -2.41
C ILE A 122 8.72 -6.78 -3.72
N GLY A 123 7.87 -6.61 -4.73
CA GLY A 123 8.23 -6.09 -6.03
C GLY A 123 7.40 -4.87 -6.45
N ARG A 124 7.89 -4.19 -7.46
CA ARG A 124 7.20 -3.14 -8.20
C ARG A 124 6.96 -3.64 -9.62
N VAL A 125 5.71 -3.58 -10.06
CA VAL A 125 5.33 -3.92 -11.44
C VAL A 125 4.89 -2.66 -12.15
N GLU A 126 5.49 -2.39 -13.31
CA GLU A 126 5.22 -1.24 -14.16
C GLU A 126 4.60 -1.73 -15.46
N PHE A 127 3.45 -1.20 -15.81
CA PHE A 127 2.77 -1.46 -17.08
C PHE A 127 2.87 -0.21 -17.95
N SER A 128 3.39 -0.36 -19.16
CA SER A 128 3.49 0.74 -20.13
C SER A 128 2.66 0.43 -21.37
N SER A 129 1.92 1.43 -21.85
CA SER A 129 1.16 1.36 -23.09
C SER A 129 1.96 1.89 -24.27
N ALA A 130 1.41 1.73 -25.47
CA ALA A 130 2.00 2.26 -26.69
C ALA A 130 1.84 3.79 -26.81
N ALA A 131 1.00 4.41 -25.99
CA ALA A 131 0.65 5.82 -26.08
C ALA A 131 1.62 6.75 -25.31
N THR A 132 2.35 6.19 -24.33
CA THR A 132 3.24 6.97 -23.45
C THR A 132 4.61 6.29 -23.33
N GLU A 133 5.66 7.11 -23.19
CA GLU A 133 7.03 6.62 -22.94
C GLU A 133 7.21 6.17 -21.48
N ASP A 134 6.41 6.72 -20.57
CA ASP A 134 6.44 6.41 -19.14
C ASP A 134 5.46 5.29 -18.78
N ALA A 135 5.62 4.72 -17.59
CA ALA A 135 4.71 3.70 -17.07
C ALA A 135 3.34 4.31 -16.72
N ASP A 136 2.28 3.85 -17.39
CA ASP A 136 0.91 4.36 -17.19
C ASP A 136 0.31 3.84 -15.88
N VAL A 137 0.60 2.59 -15.52
CA VAL A 137 0.11 1.95 -14.29
C VAL A 137 1.26 1.32 -13.54
N ILE A 138 1.41 1.67 -12.28
CA ILE A 138 2.48 1.17 -11.43
C ILE A 138 1.88 0.53 -10.18
N PHE A 139 2.16 -0.73 -10.01
CA PHE A 139 1.86 -1.47 -8.79
C PHE A 139 3.06 -1.42 -7.85
N TRP A 140 2.92 -0.69 -6.75
CA TRP A 140 3.96 -0.52 -5.77
C TRP A 140 3.87 -1.56 -4.66
N ASN A 141 5.02 -2.19 -4.35
CA ASN A 141 5.19 -3.03 -3.16
C ASN A 141 4.13 -4.14 -3.02
N ILE A 142 3.89 -4.86 -4.11
CA ILE A 142 3.01 -6.02 -4.11
C ILE A 142 3.76 -7.20 -3.48
N PRO A 143 3.12 -7.96 -2.55
CA PRO A 143 3.67 -9.23 -2.10
C PRO A 143 3.64 -10.24 -3.23
N ALA A 144 4.65 -11.11 -3.32
CA ALA A 144 4.75 -12.18 -4.31
C ALA A 144 4.52 -11.71 -5.77
N ALA A 145 5.15 -10.60 -6.16
CA ALA A 145 4.97 -9.98 -7.49
C ALA A 145 5.45 -10.86 -8.66
N TRP A 146 5.89 -12.10 -8.40
CA TRP A 146 6.44 -13.05 -9.40
C TRP A 146 5.71 -14.39 -9.42
N GLU A 147 4.68 -14.61 -8.62
CA GLU A 147 3.79 -15.76 -8.69
C GLU A 147 2.58 -15.46 -9.60
#